data_3125c4a1c5e00e822536b02eb98fd6dd
#
_entry.id   3125c4a1c5e00e822536b02eb98fd6dd
#
_cell.length_a   1.000
_cell.length_b   1.000
_cell.length_c   1.000
_cell.angle_alpha   90.00
_cell.angle_beta   90.00
_cell.angle_gamma   90.00
#
_symmetry.space_group_name_H-M   'P 1'
#
loop_
_entity.id
_entity.type
_entity.pdbx_description
1 polymer ?
#
loop_
_entity_poly.entity_id
_entity_poly.type
_entity_poly.pdbx_seq_one_letter_code
_entity_poly.pdbx_strand_id
1 'polypeptide(L)'
;DSNGEVSEVEFKRFDVESPYQPDGTSILKALEEASDRKGLITYDPRAKNISKGDVIVAVVGENPYTEGVGDNPTIGLSSFDSDVLEKCYESGNKLVVIILSGRPLIIKEHVSKWDGLIAAWLPGMAGEGVSDVLYGDYSPTGKLSYSWPKSTSQLPLNEGDADYDPLFPFGYGLSY
;
A
#
# COMPACT_ATOMS: atom_id res chain seq x y z
N ASP A 1 7.77 -2.12 15.21
CA ASP A 1 8.97 -2.74 15.73
C ASP A 1 10.10 -2.62 14.72
N SER A 2 11.28 -2.12 15.11
CA SER A 2 12.40 -1.77 14.24
C SER A 2 13.00 -2.94 13.42
N ASN A 3 12.43 -4.12 13.48
CA ASN A 3 12.95 -5.33 12.87
C ASN A 3 12.18 -5.84 11.64
N GLY A 4 11.27 -5.06 11.10
CA GLY A 4 10.62 -5.40 9.84
C GLY A 4 9.67 -6.59 9.87
N GLU A 5 9.20 -6.95 11.03
CA GLU A 5 8.19 -8.01 11.17
C GLU A 5 6.76 -7.50 10.94
N VAL A 6 6.61 -6.19 10.72
CA VAL A 6 5.29 -5.55 10.70
C VAL A 6 4.47 -5.95 9.48
N SER A 7 5.06 -5.97 8.29
CA SER A 7 4.34 -6.42 7.09
C SER A 7 4.05 -7.93 7.14
N GLU A 8 4.97 -8.72 7.68
CA GLU A 8 4.76 -10.15 7.89
C GLU A 8 3.68 -10.42 8.96
N VAL A 9 3.62 -9.59 10.01
CA VAL A 9 2.60 -9.71 11.06
C VAL A 9 1.23 -9.30 10.55
N GLU A 10 1.12 -8.29 9.70
CA GLU A 10 -0.16 -7.90 9.11
C GLU A 10 -0.70 -8.96 8.15
N PHE A 11 0.12 -9.52 7.26
CA PHE A 11 -0.31 -10.63 6.43
C PHE A 11 -0.64 -11.89 7.23
N LYS A 12 0.13 -12.23 8.25
CA LYS A 12 -0.17 -13.35 9.14
C LYS A 12 -1.45 -13.13 9.98
N ARG A 13 -1.83 -11.89 10.27
CA ARG A 13 -3.10 -11.62 10.98
C ARG A 13 -4.32 -12.03 10.19
N PHE A 14 -4.28 -11.91 8.87
CA PHE A 14 -5.39 -12.33 8.03
C PHE A 14 -5.39 -13.83 7.75
N ASP A 15 -4.25 -14.50 7.87
CA ASP A 15 -4.09 -15.94 7.72
C ASP A 15 -4.17 -16.70 9.06
N VAL A 16 -4.19 -16.01 10.20
CA VAL A 16 -4.40 -16.65 11.51
C VAL A 16 -5.86 -17.04 11.63
N GLU A 17 -6.12 -18.30 11.94
CA GLU A 17 -7.42 -18.79 12.41
C GLU A 17 -7.84 -17.98 13.65
N SER A 18 -8.45 -16.84 13.39
CA SER A 18 -9.07 -16.04 14.45
C SER A 18 -10.50 -16.52 14.61
N PRO A 19 -10.97 -16.82 15.81
CA PRO A 19 -12.38 -17.15 16.03
C PRO A 19 -13.32 -16.01 15.63
N TYR A 20 -12.77 -14.82 15.37
CA TYR A 20 -13.51 -13.63 14.93
C TYR A 20 -13.40 -13.34 13.41
N GLN A 21 -12.55 -14.08 12.68
CA GLN A 21 -12.32 -13.85 11.23
C GLN A 21 -12.01 -15.16 10.50
N PRO A 22 -12.92 -16.15 10.53
CA PRO A 22 -12.63 -17.48 9.97
C PRO A 22 -12.48 -17.50 8.45
N ASP A 23 -13.02 -16.52 7.71
CA ASP A 23 -13.20 -16.59 6.24
C ASP A 23 -12.58 -15.40 5.49
N GLY A 24 -11.64 -14.67 6.09
CA GLY A 24 -11.01 -13.51 5.44
C GLY A 24 -9.95 -13.90 4.41
N THR A 25 -9.83 -13.12 3.34
CA THR A 25 -8.79 -13.28 2.34
C THR A 25 -7.76 -12.16 2.44
N SER A 26 -6.50 -12.53 2.68
CA SER A 26 -5.39 -11.56 2.63
C SER A 26 -5.10 -11.15 1.18
N ILE A 27 -4.42 -10.01 0.99
CA ILE A 27 -4.00 -9.58 -0.36
C ILE A 27 -3.09 -10.64 -0.98
N LEU A 28 -2.13 -11.21 -0.23
CA LEU A 28 -1.25 -12.26 -0.73
C LEU A 28 -2.05 -13.46 -1.24
N LYS A 29 -2.97 -13.98 -0.41
CA LYS A 29 -3.81 -15.11 -0.79
C LYS A 29 -4.67 -14.79 -2.01
N ALA A 30 -5.26 -13.61 -2.08
CA ALA A 30 -6.04 -13.18 -3.24
C ALA A 30 -5.21 -13.12 -4.52
N LEU A 31 -3.98 -12.61 -4.45
CA LEU A 31 -3.06 -12.59 -5.58
C LEU A 31 -2.67 -14.01 -6.03
N GLU A 32 -2.44 -14.93 -5.08
CA GLU A 32 -2.14 -16.34 -5.38
C GLU A 32 -3.32 -17.06 -6.02
N GLU A 33 -4.53 -16.81 -5.54
CA GLU A 33 -5.76 -17.42 -6.07
C GLU A 33 -6.14 -16.87 -7.45
N ALA A 34 -5.98 -15.57 -7.68
CA ALA A 34 -6.27 -14.93 -8.95
C ALA A 34 -5.20 -15.21 -10.03
N SER A 35 -4.03 -15.65 -9.63
CA SER A 35 -2.96 -15.96 -10.57
C SER A 35 -3.27 -17.27 -11.33
N ASP A 36 -3.35 -17.19 -12.68
CA ASP A 36 -3.46 -18.36 -13.55
C ASP A 36 -2.25 -19.31 -13.46
N ARG A 37 -1.19 -18.88 -12.82
CA ARG A 37 0.10 -19.55 -12.74
C ARG A 37 0.45 -19.85 -11.28
N LYS A 38 -0.22 -20.83 -10.70
CA LYS A 38 0.08 -21.27 -9.33
C LYS A 38 1.58 -21.56 -9.16
N GLY A 39 2.17 -20.98 -8.12
CA GLY A 39 3.58 -21.16 -7.78
C GLY A 39 4.56 -20.15 -8.39
N LEU A 40 4.08 -19.12 -9.11
CA LEU A 40 4.92 -18.03 -9.59
C LEU A 40 4.98 -16.81 -8.63
N ILE A 41 4.10 -16.77 -7.62
CA ILE A 41 4.16 -15.72 -6.62
C ILE A 41 5.12 -16.17 -5.52
N THR A 42 6.12 -15.35 -5.26
CA THR A 42 7.08 -15.53 -4.18
C THR A 42 6.86 -14.45 -3.14
N TYR A 43 6.62 -14.85 -1.91
CA TYR A 43 6.52 -13.94 -0.78
C TYR A 43 7.90 -13.67 -0.18
N ASP A 44 8.36 -12.42 -0.26
CA ASP A 44 9.64 -11.98 0.30
C ASP A 44 9.48 -10.62 1.03
N PRO A 45 9.09 -10.64 2.29
CA PRO A 45 8.76 -9.42 3.05
C PRO A 45 9.96 -8.49 3.30
N ARG A 46 11.15 -8.91 2.94
CA ARG A 46 12.40 -8.12 3.15
C ARG A 46 13.12 -7.77 1.85
N ALA A 47 12.52 -8.11 0.72
CA ALA A 47 13.13 -7.90 -0.59
C ALA A 47 14.59 -8.41 -0.67
N LYS A 48 14.82 -9.68 -0.26
CA LYS A 48 16.16 -10.28 -0.23
C LYS A 48 16.49 -11.07 -1.48
N ASN A 49 15.47 -11.59 -2.15
CA ASN A 49 15.62 -12.56 -3.24
C ASN A 49 14.87 -12.11 -4.50
N ILE A 50 15.09 -10.86 -4.91
CA ILE A 50 14.46 -10.30 -6.11
C ILE A 50 15.16 -10.82 -7.35
N SER A 51 14.43 -11.51 -8.23
CA SER A 51 14.95 -11.95 -9.52
C SER A 51 14.77 -10.88 -10.60
N LYS A 52 15.67 -10.84 -11.56
CA LYS A 52 15.57 -9.89 -12.67
C LYS A 52 14.41 -10.28 -13.60
N GLY A 53 13.56 -9.30 -13.90
CA GLY A 53 12.39 -9.49 -14.76
C GLY A 53 11.11 -9.77 -13.99
N ASP A 54 11.16 -9.86 -12.65
CA ASP A 54 9.97 -9.96 -11.83
C ASP A 54 9.13 -8.68 -11.92
N VAL A 55 7.83 -8.80 -11.67
CA VAL A 55 6.98 -7.67 -11.31
C VAL A 55 6.83 -7.70 -9.80
N ILE A 56 7.22 -6.63 -9.15
CA ILE A 56 7.18 -6.52 -7.70
C ILE A 56 5.88 -5.84 -7.29
N VAL A 57 5.13 -6.49 -6.40
CA VAL A 57 3.98 -5.90 -5.72
C VAL A 57 4.38 -5.69 -4.26
N ALA A 58 4.71 -4.47 -3.89
CA ALA A 58 5.07 -4.10 -2.54
C ALA A 58 3.84 -3.61 -1.77
N VAL A 59 3.49 -4.28 -0.68
CA VAL A 59 2.39 -3.89 0.20
C VAL A 59 2.99 -3.29 1.46
N VAL A 60 2.74 -2.01 1.67
CA VAL A 60 3.29 -1.21 2.78
C VAL A 60 2.18 -0.40 3.45
N GLY A 61 2.42 0.10 4.65
CA GLY A 61 1.40 0.91 5.30
C GLY A 61 1.63 1.18 6.78
N GLU A 62 0.56 1.52 7.45
CA GLU A 62 0.59 1.83 8.88
C GLU A 62 0.19 0.60 9.73
N ASN A 63 0.79 0.50 10.90
CA ASN A 63 0.28 -0.42 11.92
C ASN A 63 -1.14 -0.01 12.34
N PRO A 64 -1.97 -0.96 12.78
CA PRO A 64 -3.29 -0.64 13.33
C PRO A 64 -3.17 0.34 14.50
N TYR A 65 -3.99 1.38 14.46
CA TYR A 65 -4.08 2.39 15.53
C TYR A 65 -5.53 2.84 15.69
N THR A 66 -5.84 3.39 16.86
CA THR A 66 -7.15 4.01 17.14
C THR A 66 -6.93 5.30 17.90
N GLU A 67 -7.75 6.31 17.60
CA GLU A 67 -7.84 7.59 18.29
C GLU A 67 -6.47 8.21 18.63
N GLY A 68 -6.28 8.75 19.82
CA GLY A 68 -5.06 9.47 20.22
C GLY A 68 -3.75 8.69 20.07
N VAL A 69 -3.80 7.35 20.08
CA VAL A 69 -2.61 6.51 19.78
C VAL A 69 -2.17 6.67 18.32
N GLY A 70 -3.09 7.00 17.43
CA GLY A 70 -2.82 7.27 16.02
C GLY A 70 -2.30 8.68 15.72
N ASP A 71 -2.29 9.57 16.70
CA ASP A 71 -1.78 10.93 16.53
C ASP A 71 -0.26 10.88 16.25
N ASN A 72 0.12 11.34 15.07
CA ASN A 72 1.50 11.28 14.62
C ASN A 72 1.85 12.56 13.83
N PRO A 73 2.83 13.34 14.29
CA PRO A 73 3.27 14.53 13.57
C PRO A 73 4.02 14.23 12.26
N THR A 74 4.46 12.98 12.07
CA THR A 74 5.20 12.52 10.89
C THR A 74 4.47 11.36 10.23
N ILE A 75 3.45 11.66 9.44
CA ILE A 75 2.61 10.69 8.74
C ILE A 75 3.28 10.14 7.48
N GLY A 76 4.43 9.49 7.63
CA GLY A 76 5.21 8.87 6.55
C GLY A 76 5.23 7.36 6.63
N LEU A 77 5.86 6.75 5.64
CA LEU A 77 6.19 5.32 5.68
C LEU A 77 7.21 5.05 6.81
N SER A 78 7.18 3.85 7.35
CA SER A 78 8.19 3.41 8.30
C SER A 78 9.58 3.36 7.63
N SER A 79 10.66 3.45 8.43
CA SER A 79 12.01 3.27 7.90
C SER A 79 12.18 1.90 7.24
N PHE A 80 11.55 0.88 7.80
CA PHE A 80 11.58 -0.46 7.24
C PHE A 80 10.90 -0.53 5.86
N ASP A 81 9.69 0.01 5.73
CA ASP A 81 8.99 0.05 4.44
C ASP A 81 9.77 0.83 3.40
N SER A 82 10.36 1.96 3.81
CA SER A 82 11.20 2.78 2.95
C SER A 82 12.44 2.01 2.45
N ASP A 83 13.10 1.26 3.33
CA ASP A 83 14.26 0.43 2.98
C ASP A 83 13.89 -0.72 2.04
N VAL A 84 12.75 -1.36 2.25
CA VAL A 84 12.23 -2.42 1.37
C VAL A 84 11.91 -1.84 -0.01
N LEU A 85 11.19 -0.73 -0.07
CA LEU A 85 10.83 -0.06 -1.34
C LEU A 85 12.07 0.39 -2.11
N GLU A 86 13.11 0.88 -1.41
CA GLU A 86 14.36 1.26 -2.09
C GLU A 86 15.05 0.06 -2.73
N LYS A 87 15.15 -1.09 -2.04
CA LYS A 87 15.68 -2.34 -2.62
C LYS A 87 14.86 -2.81 -3.82
N CYS A 88 13.52 -2.72 -3.73
CA CYS A 88 12.64 -3.04 -4.84
C CYS A 88 12.94 -2.15 -6.05
N TYR A 89 13.06 -0.85 -5.84
CA TYR A 89 13.39 0.12 -6.89
C TYR A 89 14.78 -0.12 -7.49
N GLU A 90 15.80 -0.31 -6.64
CA GLU A 90 17.19 -0.55 -7.07
C GLU A 90 17.35 -1.85 -7.89
N SER A 91 16.43 -2.81 -7.76
CA SER A 91 16.42 -4.03 -8.58
C SER A 91 16.21 -3.76 -10.07
N GLY A 92 15.65 -2.59 -10.42
CA GLY A 92 15.31 -2.19 -11.78
C GLY A 92 14.12 -2.94 -12.37
N ASN A 93 13.36 -3.62 -11.55
CA ASN A 93 12.12 -4.31 -11.93
C ASN A 93 10.92 -3.34 -11.91
N LYS A 94 9.81 -3.76 -12.52
CA LYS A 94 8.54 -3.04 -12.39
C LYS A 94 8.04 -3.11 -10.95
N LEU A 95 7.69 -1.94 -10.38
CA LEU A 95 7.28 -1.80 -9.00
C LEU A 95 5.89 -1.19 -8.87
N VAL A 96 4.95 -1.99 -8.41
CA VAL A 96 3.61 -1.54 -8.00
C VAL A 96 3.56 -1.50 -6.48
N VAL A 97 3.14 -0.37 -5.93
CA VAL A 97 3.03 -0.19 -4.48
C VAL A 97 1.57 -0.10 -4.07
N ILE A 98 1.19 -0.89 -3.08
CA ILE A 98 -0.12 -0.89 -2.44
C ILE A 98 0.05 -0.32 -1.03
N ILE A 99 -0.66 0.77 -0.74
CA ILE A 99 -0.60 1.40 0.58
C ILE A 99 -1.85 1.04 1.38
N LEU A 100 -1.62 0.47 2.58
CA LEU A 100 -2.63 0.19 3.59
C LEU A 100 -2.54 1.24 4.70
N SER A 101 -3.47 2.17 4.74
CA SER A 101 -3.46 3.24 5.75
C SER A 101 -4.86 3.83 5.95
N GLY A 102 -5.10 4.41 7.11
CA GLY A 102 -6.33 5.14 7.42
C GLY A 102 -6.29 6.61 6.95
N ARG A 103 -5.18 7.06 6.35
CA ARG A 103 -4.94 8.45 5.96
C ARG A 103 -3.91 8.55 4.82
N PRO A 104 -3.85 9.67 4.07
CA PRO A 104 -2.77 9.92 3.13
C PRO A 104 -1.42 9.98 3.84
N LEU A 105 -0.44 9.19 3.38
CA LEU A 105 0.92 9.21 3.90
C LEU A 105 1.83 10.13 3.07
N ILE A 106 2.85 10.71 3.69
CA ILE A 106 3.84 11.52 2.96
C ILE A 106 4.75 10.59 2.17
N ILE A 107 4.55 10.56 0.85
CA ILE A 107 5.22 9.66 -0.10
C ILE A 107 5.91 10.40 -1.25
N LYS A 108 5.94 11.73 -1.22
CA LYS A 108 6.46 12.57 -2.32
C LYS A 108 7.85 12.13 -2.79
N GLU A 109 8.73 11.78 -1.86
CA GLU A 109 10.11 11.41 -2.17
C GLU A 109 10.23 10.03 -2.84
N HIS A 110 9.17 9.21 -2.77
CA HIS A 110 9.17 7.83 -3.23
C HIS A 110 8.34 7.61 -4.51
N VAL A 111 7.22 8.31 -4.65
CA VAL A 111 6.20 8.00 -5.65
C VAL A 111 6.69 8.03 -7.10
N SER A 112 7.69 8.85 -7.40
CA SER A 112 8.29 8.92 -8.75
C SER A 112 9.12 7.68 -9.12
N LYS A 113 9.41 6.83 -8.15
CA LYS A 113 10.18 5.58 -8.31
C LYS A 113 9.27 4.38 -8.59
N TRP A 114 7.95 4.55 -8.54
CA TRP A 114 6.97 3.47 -8.65
C TRP A 114 6.29 3.50 -10.02
N ASP A 115 6.07 2.33 -10.61
CA ASP A 115 5.34 2.20 -11.87
C ASP A 115 3.82 2.24 -11.65
N GLY A 116 3.35 1.88 -10.46
CA GLY A 116 1.94 1.95 -10.07
C GLY A 116 1.76 2.19 -8.58
N LEU A 117 0.66 2.85 -8.22
CA LEU A 117 0.27 3.11 -6.85
C LEU A 117 -1.22 2.82 -6.65
N ILE A 118 -1.54 1.98 -5.68
CA ILE A 118 -2.89 1.71 -5.21
C ILE A 118 -3.01 2.19 -3.75
N ALA A 119 -3.86 3.17 -3.52
CA ALA A 119 -4.29 3.53 -2.17
C ALA A 119 -5.46 2.63 -1.77
N ALA A 120 -5.15 1.50 -1.13
CA ALA A 120 -6.15 0.50 -0.79
C ALA A 120 -6.90 0.83 0.52
N TRP A 121 -6.46 1.86 1.24
CA TRP A 121 -7.01 2.26 2.54
C TRP A 121 -6.99 1.08 3.52
N LEU A 122 -8.14 0.70 4.05
CA LEU A 122 -8.31 -0.38 5.02
C LEU A 122 -9.25 -1.45 4.44
N PRO A 123 -8.78 -2.32 3.53
CA PRO A 123 -9.63 -3.29 2.84
C PRO A 123 -10.15 -4.41 3.75
N GLY A 124 -9.61 -4.51 4.96
CA GLY A 124 -10.01 -5.55 5.91
C GLY A 124 -9.72 -6.95 5.38
N MET A 125 -10.75 -7.77 5.28
CA MET A 125 -10.69 -9.16 4.83
C MET A 125 -11.02 -9.34 3.33
N ALA A 126 -11.12 -8.25 2.57
CA ALA A 126 -11.52 -8.26 1.16
C ALA A 126 -10.30 -8.07 0.24
N GLY A 127 -9.28 -8.92 0.38
CA GLY A 127 -8.08 -8.88 -0.46
C GLY A 127 -8.38 -9.10 -1.94
N GLU A 128 -9.46 -9.80 -2.27
CA GLU A 128 -9.94 -10.04 -3.63
C GLU A 128 -10.19 -8.74 -4.39
N GLY A 129 -10.78 -7.73 -3.73
CA GLY A 129 -11.03 -6.45 -4.37
C GLY A 129 -9.75 -5.71 -4.79
N VAL A 130 -8.63 -5.97 -4.10
CA VAL A 130 -7.32 -5.44 -4.48
C VAL A 130 -6.73 -6.22 -5.65
N SER A 131 -6.83 -7.56 -5.63
CA SER A 131 -6.35 -8.42 -6.73
C SER A 131 -7.13 -8.17 -8.03
N ASP A 132 -8.46 -8.01 -7.96
CA ASP A 132 -9.31 -7.73 -9.12
C ASP A 132 -8.89 -6.44 -9.84
N VAL A 133 -8.57 -5.40 -9.06
CA VAL A 133 -8.04 -4.15 -9.63
C VAL A 133 -6.64 -4.37 -10.21
N LEU A 134 -5.75 -5.07 -9.50
CA LEU A 134 -4.38 -5.24 -9.94
C LEU A 134 -4.26 -6.07 -11.22
N TYR A 135 -5.08 -7.12 -11.36
CA TYR A 135 -5.11 -7.98 -12.55
C TYR A 135 -6.00 -7.45 -13.68
N GLY A 136 -6.76 -6.38 -13.43
CA GLY A 136 -7.62 -5.75 -14.44
C GLY A 136 -8.98 -6.40 -14.61
N ASP A 137 -9.38 -7.29 -13.72
CA ASP A 137 -10.71 -7.88 -13.70
C ASP A 137 -11.78 -6.85 -13.34
N TYR A 138 -11.38 -5.82 -12.61
CA TYR A 138 -12.20 -4.68 -12.27
C TYR A 138 -11.45 -3.36 -12.51
N SER A 139 -12.00 -2.48 -13.35
CA SER A 139 -11.40 -1.15 -13.56
C SER A 139 -11.62 -0.26 -12.32
N PRO A 140 -10.57 0.36 -11.79
CA PRO A 140 -10.70 1.21 -10.62
C PRO A 140 -11.61 2.41 -10.93
N THR A 141 -12.54 2.69 -10.04
CA THR A 141 -13.47 3.84 -10.12
C THR A 141 -13.32 4.79 -8.93
N GLY A 142 -12.56 4.37 -7.93
CA GLY A 142 -12.33 5.12 -6.70
C GLY A 142 -11.67 6.47 -6.96
N LYS A 143 -12.14 7.49 -6.26
CA LYS A 143 -11.58 8.84 -6.27
C LYS A 143 -11.17 9.24 -4.86
N LEU A 144 -10.06 9.95 -4.73
CA LEU A 144 -9.63 10.45 -3.43
C LEU A 144 -10.70 11.35 -2.81
N SER A 145 -11.10 11.02 -1.59
CA SER A 145 -11.99 11.85 -0.76
C SER A 145 -11.25 12.90 0.07
N TYR A 146 -9.93 12.95 -0.08
CA TYR A 146 -9.01 13.91 0.56
C TYR A 146 -7.98 14.38 -0.45
N SER A 147 -7.46 15.59 -0.25
CA SER A 147 -6.25 16.03 -0.94
C SER A 147 -5.04 15.29 -0.35
N TRP A 148 -4.18 14.74 -1.19
CA TRP A 148 -2.98 14.03 -0.75
C TRP A 148 -1.82 15.02 -0.60
N PRO A 149 -1.30 15.28 0.61
CA PRO A 149 -0.27 16.28 0.83
C PRO A 149 1.12 15.83 0.33
N LYS A 150 1.95 16.77 -0.05
CA LYS A 150 3.38 16.57 -0.35
C LYS A 150 4.22 16.51 0.92
N SER A 151 3.79 17.20 1.98
CA SER A 151 4.48 17.29 3.26
C SER A 151 3.50 17.56 4.39
N THR A 152 3.87 17.23 5.61
CA THR A 152 3.07 17.53 6.81
C THR A 152 2.89 19.04 7.05
N SER A 153 3.81 19.87 6.57
CA SER A 153 3.71 21.32 6.70
C SER A 153 2.58 21.94 5.89
N GLN A 154 1.97 21.20 4.96
CA GLN A 154 0.81 21.65 4.20
C GLN A 154 -0.51 21.42 4.95
N LEU A 155 -0.50 20.67 6.06
CA LEU A 155 -1.73 20.35 6.77
C LEU A 155 -2.20 21.49 7.69
N PRO A 156 -3.51 21.78 7.73
CA PRO A 156 -4.56 21.19 6.90
C PRO A 156 -4.49 21.66 5.44
N LEU A 157 -4.85 20.78 4.48
CA LEU A 157 -4.81 21.05 3.05
C LEU A 157 -6.18 20.77 2.43
N ASN A 158 -6.88 21.83 2.02
CA ASN A 158 -8.23 21.71 1.48
C ASN A 158 -8.33 22.33 0.08
N GLU A 159 -9.18 21.75 -0.76
CA GLU A 159 -9.51 22.36 -2.05
C GLU A 159 -10.09 23.77 -1.83
N GLY A 160 -9.53 24.73 -2.56
CA GLY A 160 -9.89 26.15 -2.42
C GLY A 160 -8.97 26.98 -1.51
N ASP A 161 -8.01 26.35 -0.82
CA ASP A 161 -6.97 27.08 -0.09
C ASP A 161 -6.10 27.90 -1.07
N ALA A 162 -5.62 29.07 -0.62
CA ALA A 162 -4.84 29.98 -1.47
C ALA A 162 -3.53 29.35 -2.00
N ASP A 163 -2.90 28.49 -1.18
CA ASP A 163 -1.65 27.79 -1.50
C ASP A 163 -1.90 26.29 -1.77
N TYR A 164 -3.00 25.97 -2.45
CA TYR A 164 -3.38 24.59 -2.75
C TYR A 164 -2.44 23.94 -3.78
N ASP A 165 -1.50 23.13 -3.32
CA ASP A 165 -0.53 22.43 -4.14
C ASP A 165 -0.31 20.96 -3.65
N PRO A 166 -1.33 20.10 -3.75
CA PRO A 166 -1.26 18.71 -3.30
C PRO A 166 -0.35 17.84 -4.16
N LEU A 167 0.06 16.68 -3.64
CA LEU A 167 0.66 15.61 -4.44
C LEU A 167 -0.37 15.01 -5.40
N PHE A 168 -1.57 14.71 -4.88
CA PHE A 168 -2.76 14.36 -5.66
C PHE A 168 -3.95 15.18 -5.16
N PRO A 169 -4.70 15.83 -6.04
CA PRO A 169 -5.84 16.65 -5.64
C PRO A 169 -7.02 15.82 -5.14
N PHE A 170 -7.93 16.46 -4.42
CA PHE A 170 -9.25 15.90 -4.15
C PHE A 170 -9.90 15.41 -5.44
N GLY A 171 -10.57 14.27 -5.40
CA GLY A 171 -11.22 13.66 -6.56
C GLY A 171 -10.28 12.98 -7.57
N TYR A 172 -8.96 12.97 -7.30
CA TYR A 172 -8.00 12.27 -8.16
C TYR A 172 -8.25 10.75 -8.14
N GLY A 173 -8.06 10.10 -9.28
CA GLY A 173 -8.12 8.66 -9.43
C GLY A 173 -8.07 8.26 -10.89
N LEU A 174 -7.33 7.20 -11.18
CA LEU A 174 -7.16 6.64 -12.52
C LEU A 174 -8.24 5.59 -12.82
N SER A 175 -8.31 5.18 -14.06
CA SER A 175 -9.09 4.05 -14.57
C SER A 175 -8.31 3.41 -15.73
N TYR A 176 -8.63 2.18 -16.05
CA TYR A 176 -8.14 1.53 -17.26
C TYR A 176 -8.92 2.00 -18.47
#